data_4f6f86a93be168d3b555dd44cf1026fe
#
_entry.id   4f6f86a93be168d3b555dd44cf1026fe
#
_cell.length_a   1.000
_cell.length_b   1.000
_cell.length_c   1.000
_cell.angle_alpha   90.00
_cell.angle_beta   90.00
_cell.angle_gamma   90.00
#
_symmetry.space_group_name_H-M   'P 1'
#
loop_
_entity.id
_entity.type
_entity.pdbx_description
1 polymer ?
#
loop_
_entity_poly.entity_id
_entity_poly.type
_entity_poly.pdbx_seq_one_letter_code
_entity_poly.pdbx_strand_id
1 'polypeptide(L)'
;MKYVVIVGDGMADYPVESINGKTPLMVARTPNMDWLAKHGSLGLVRTVPEGFNPGSEIANLSIFGYNPLQYYTGRGPLEAASLGVELKKDDLAFRCNLVTLHSQGSKVVMEDFAAGHISDAEAHEIIAYLEQEMGTEEIRFYSGLSYRHLLVMKNGGSVCSGLERLGLTPPHDIIGQEIAPFLPENKDSGRRILTLMTESQRFLKEHPVNLDRKAKGLRPANSIWLWGQGRSPQMVTLKERFGIDGYVISAVHLIKGIGLLAGLEVLQVPGITGYFDTNYEGKGEYALRGLEKKDFVYVHVEAPDEAGHMGDLRLKVEAIEVFDEKVVGTILKGIKDFEKVKVMLLPDHPTPLSVRTHTAEPVPFVIYSNETGEKKHTADTFDEVSALKSGLFIEKGYELIERFLIRNPGSHE
;
A
#
# COMPACT_ATOMS: atom_id res chain seq x y z
N MET A 1 -23.97 13.83 -3.77
CA MET A 1 -23.16 13.61 -2.55
C MET A 1 -21.73 13.41 -2.99
N LYS A 2 -20.79 14.12 -2.37
CA LYS A 2 -19.35 13.93 -2.62
C LYS A 2 -18.73 13.18 -1.45
N TYR A 3 -17.76 12.32 -1.71
CA TYR A 3 -17.13 11.45 -0.73
C TYR A 3 -15.61 11.58 -0.82
N VAL A 4 -14.96 11.83 0.30
CA VAL A 4 -13.50 11.89 0.40
C VAL A 4 -13.02 10.91 1.45
N VAL A 5 -12.13 9.99 1.07
CA VAL A 5 -11.38 9.15 2.01
C VAL A 5 -9.96 9.67 2.06
N ILE A 6 -9.46 9.96 3.27
CA ILE A 6 -8.11 10.49 3.49
C ILE A 6 -7.37 9.51 4.38
N VAL A 7 -6.30 8.92 3.87
CA VAL A 7 -5.49 7.93 4.58
C VAL A 7 -4.10 8.50 4.83
N GLY A 8 -3.73 8.58 6.11
CA GLY A 8 -2.36 8.81 6.54
C GLY A 8 -1.74 7.47 6.93
N ASP A 9 -0.96 6.90 6.01
CA ASP A 9 -0.35 5.58 6.16
C ASP A 9 0.48 5.51 7.44
N GLY A 10 0.28 4.45 8.22
CA GLY A 10 1.07 4.15 9.40
C GLY A 10 1.03 5.20 10.53
N MET A 11 0.08 6.16 10.53
CA MET A 11 0.07 7.26 11.53
C MET A 11 -0.10 6.77 12.97
N ALA A 12 -0.87 5.71 13.19
CA ALA A 12 -1.11 5.18 14.54
C ALA A 12 0.16 4.56 15.14
N ASP A 13 0.27 4.63 16.46
CA ASP A 13 1.48 4.20 17.18
C ASP A 13 1.16 3.73 18.60
N TYR A 14 2.15 3.13 19.24
CA TYR A 14 2.13 2.84 20.66
C TYR A 14 2.52 4.05 21.51
N PRO A 15 2.15 4.05 22.80
CA PRO A 15 2.65 5.05 23.75
C PRO A 15 4.17 5.06 23.80
N VAL A 16 4.78 6.24 23.66
CA VAL A 16 6.24 6.44 23.66
C VAL A 16 6.70 7.07 24.95
N GLU A 17 7.64 6.46 25.65
CA GLU A 17 8.10 6.92 26.98
C GLU A 17 8.68 8.34 26.94
N SER A 18 9.48 8.68 25.92
CA SER A 18 10.13 9.99 25.79
C SER A 18 9.15 11.16 25.64
N ILE A 19 7.88 10.90 25.36
CA ILE A 19 6.80 11.89 25.30
C ILE A 19 5.71 11.61 26.35
N ASN A 20 6.13 11.13 27.52
CA ASN A 20 5.27 10.88 28.70
C ASN A 20 4.15 9.87 28.44
N GLY A 21 4.42 8.82 27.68
CA GLY A 21 3.45 7.77 27.39
C GLY A 21 2.32 8.19 26.43
N LYS A 22 2.49 9.26 25.69
CA LYS A 22 1.60 9.66 24.61
C LYS A 22 2.01 8.99 23.28
N THR A 23 1.11 8.94 22.31
CA THR A 23 1.43 8.55 20.94
C THR A 23 1.88 9.77 20.11
N PRO A 24 2.52 9.56 18.94
CA PRO A 24 2.81 10.65 18.00
C PRO A 24 1.55 11.45 17.61
N LEU A 25 0.40 10.79 17.38
CA LEU A 25 -0.89 11.46 17.11
C LEU A 25 -1.34 12.38 18.26
N MET A 26 -1.14 11.95 19.52
CA MET A 26 -1.52 12.73 20.69
C MET A 26 -0.67 13.98 20.91
N VAL A 27 0.55 14.05 20.37
CA VAL A 27 1.46 15.20 20.54
C VAL A 27 1.58 16.07 19.30
N ALA A 28 1.26 15.53 18.13
CA ALA A 28 1.23 16.28 16.89
C ALA A 28 0.15 17.37 16.94
N ARG A 29 0.47 18.52 16.33
CA ARG A 29 -0.48 19.62 16.21
C ARG A 29 -1.39 19.37 14.98
N THR A 30 -2.61 18.92 15.22
CA THR A 30 -3.54 18.43 14.18
C THR A 30 -4.91 19.14 14.21
N PRO A 31 -4.98 20.48 14.11
CA PRO A 31 -6.24 21.21 14.29
C PRO A 31 -7.34 20.85 13.30
N ASN A 32 -7.01 20.36 12.10
CA ASN A 32 -7.97 19.96 11.09
C ASN A 32 -8.55 18.57 11.37
N MET A 33 -7.72 17.61 11.78
CA MET A 33 -8.18 16.29 12.22
C MET A 33 -9.01 16.39 13.52
N ASP A 34 -8.60 17.25 14.46
CA ASP A 34 -9.36 17.53 15.67
C ASP A 34 -10.72 18.19 15.36
N TRP A 35 -10.74 19.07 14.37
CA TRP A 35 -12.01 19.64 13.91
C TRP A 35 -12.94 18.55 13.37
N LEU A 36 -12.42 17.59 12.60
CA LEU A 36 -13.21 16.43 12.14
C LEU A 36 -13.70 15.60 13.31
N ALA A 37 -12.89 15.33 14.33
CA ALA A 37 -13.28 14.59 15.52
C ALA A 37 -14.41 15.27 16.32
N LYS A 38 -14.38 16.62 16.40
CA LYS A 38 -15.42 17.43 17.05
C LYS A 38 -16.75 17.45 16.30
N HIS A 39 -16.71 17.39 14.96
CA HIS A 39 -17.87 17.57 14.11
C HIS A 39 -18.33 16.29 13.42
N GLY A 40 -17.59 15.20 13.55
CA GLY A 40 -17.86 13.89 12.97
C GLY A 40 -18.19 12.82 14.00
N SER A 41 -18.12 11.57 13.59
CA SER A 41 -18.19 10.40 14.44
C SER A 41 -16.82 9.73 14.48
N LEU A 42 -16.15 9.81 15.63
CA LEU A 42 -14.87 9.20 15.92
C LEU A 42 -15.06 7.78 16.45
N GLY A 43 -14.20 6.84 16.06
CA GLY A 43 -14.19 5.46 16.55
C GLY A 43 -12.89 4.74 16.24
N LEU A 44 -12.86 3.47 16.59
CA LEU A 44 -11.79 2.54 16.22
C LEU A 44 -12.27 1.56 15.14
N VAL A 45 -11.38 1.19 14.23
CA VAL A 45 -11.64 0.19 13.20
C VAL A 45 -10.49 -0.80 13.07
N ARG A 46 -10.81 -2.09 12.95
CA ARG A 46 -9.84 -3.13 12.63
C ARG A 46 -9.71 -3.28 11.11
N THR A 47 -8.71 -2.65 10.55
CA THR A 47 -8.42 -2.67 9.10
C THR A 47 -7.70 -3.95 8.67
N VAL A 48 -6.87 -4.52 9.57
CA VAL A 48 -6.18 -5.80 9.37
C VAL A 48 -6.97 -6.88 10.13
N PRO A 49 -7.68 -7.78 9.42
CA PRO A 49 -8.39 -8.88 10.06
C PRO A 49 -7.44 -9.85 10.77
N GLU A 50 -7.94 -10.54 11.79
CA GLU A 50 -7.20 -11.55 12.52
C GLU A 50 -6.69 -12.64 11.57
N GLY A 51 -5.45 -13.08 11.78
CA GLY A 51 -4.78 -14.12 10.98
C GLY A 51 -4.05 -13.63 9.74
N PHE A 52 -4.11 -12.32 9.42
CA PHE A 52 -3.29 -11.71 8.39
C PHE A 52 -2.03 -11.07 8.97
N ASN A 53 -0.93 -11.15 8.22
CA ASN A 53 0.20 -10.28 8.47
C ASN A 53 -0.21 -8.83 8.19
N PRO A 54 0.10 -7.89 9.08
CA PRO A 54 -0.22 -6.49 8.85
C PRO A 54 0.55 -5.92 7.67
N GLY A 55 -0.14 -5.10 6.86
CA GLY A 55 0.43 -4.45 5.69
C GLY A 55 -0.60 -3.63 4.94
N SER A 56 -0.12 -2.65 4.20
CA SER A 56 -0.96 -1.71 3.47
C SER A 56 -1.91 -2.38 2.46
N GLU A 57 -1.51 -3.52 1.86
CA GLU A 57 -2.38 -4.28 0.97
C GLU A 57 -3.63 -4.81 1.65
N ILE A 58 -3.49 -5.34 2.87
CA ILE A 58 -4.60 -5.90 3.65
C ILE A 58 -5.48 -4.79 4.20
N ALA A 59 -4.85 -3.79 4.80
CA ALA A 59 -5.55 -2.67 5.42
C ALA A 59 -6.32 -1.84 4.39
N ASN A 60 -5.69 -1.49 3.26
CA ASN A 60 -6.37 -0.70 2.24
C ASN A 60 -7.45 -1.51 1.49
N LEU A 61 -7.30 -2.83 1.25
CA LEU A 61 -8.40 -3.66 0.78
C LEU A 61 -9.61 -3.54 1.72
N SER A 62 -9.39 -3.62 3.03
CA SER A 62 -10.46 -3.42 4.01
C SER A 62 -11.08 -2.03 3.91
N ILE A 63 -10.29 -0.96 3.84
CA ILE A 63 -10.78 0.42 3.74
C ILE A 63 -11.58 0.65 2.46
N PHE A 64 -11.19 0.04 1.33
CA PHE A 64 -11.95 0.05 0.09
C PHE A 64 -13.22 -0.82 0.14
N GLY A 65 -13.45 -1.55 1.25
CA GLY A 65 -14.64 -2.36 1.45
C GLY A 65 -14.59 -3.76 0.87
N TYR A 66 -13.40 -4.29 0.69
CA TYR A 66 -13.18 -5.67 0.22
C TYR A 66 -12.62 -6.51 1.35
N ASN A 67 -13.32 -7.59 1.66
CA ASN A 67 -12.86 -8.55 2.70
C ASN A 67 -11.54 -9.20 2.25
N PRO A 68 -10.41 -8.98 2.95
CA PRO A 68 -9.13 -9.57 2.56
C PRO A 68 -9.14 -11.08 2.48
N LEU A 69 -9.94 -11.78 3.30
CA LEU A 69 -10.10 -13.24 3.24
C LEU A 69 -10.63 -13.72 1.87
N GLN A 70 -11.39 -12.90 1.18
CA GLN A 70 -12.00 -13.24 -0.11
C GLN A 70 -11.19 -12.70 -1.29
N TYR A 71 -10.63 -11.48 -1.15
CA TYR A 71 -10.09 -10.75 -2.30
C TYR A 71 -8.56 -10.63 -2.30
N TYR A 72 -7.88 -10.88 -1.20
CA TYR A 72 -6.42 -10.87 -1.21
C TYR A 72 -5.87 -12.17 -1.78
N THR A 73 -5.29 -12.10 -2.95
CA THR A 73 -4.72 -13.24 -3.66
C THR A 73 -3.20 -13.22 -3.68
N GLY A 74 -2.60 -12.08 -3.34
CA GLY A 74 -1.16 -11.82 -3.36
C GLY A 74 -0.87 -10.37 -3.77
N ARG A 75 0.34 -9.92 -3.55
CA ARG A 75 0.77 -8.53 -3.83
C ARG A 75 1.01 -8.29 -5.33
N GLY A 76 1.54 -9.30 -6.03
CA GLY A 76 1.86 -9.19 -7.46
C GLY A 76 0.69 -8.75 -8.33
N PRO A 77 -0.50 -9.35 -8.25
CA PRO A 77 -1.64 -8.93 -9.07
C PRO A 77 -2.16 -7.53 -8.76
N LEU A 78 -2.04 -7.05 -7.52
CA LEU A 78 -2.40 -5.67 -7.17
C LEU A 78 -1.47 -4.67 -7.85
N GLU A 79 -0.16 -4.95 -7.86
CA GLU A 79 0.81 -4.09 -8.55
C GLU A 79 0.72 -4.21 -10.08
N ALA A 80 0.35 -5.39 -10.61
CA ALA A 80 0.09 -5.59 -12.04
C ALA A 80 -0.97 -4.62 -12.55
N ALA A 81 -2.07 -4.47 -11.83
CA ALA A 81 -3.13 -3.52 -12.17
C ALA A 81 -2.61 -2.08 -12.28
N SER A 82 -1.76 -1.66 -11.33
CA SER A 82 -1.16 -0.32 -11.35
C SER A 82 -0.19 -0.08 -12.51
N LEU A 83 0.48 -1.14 -12.98
CA LEU A 83 1.39 -1.08 -14.14
C LEU A 83 0.66 -1.21 -15.48
N GLY A 84 -0.68 -1.32 -15.46
CA GLY A 84 -1.48 -1.52 -16.66
C GLY A 84 -1.32 -2.92 -17.28
N VAL A 85 -0.84 -3.89 -16.49
CA VAL A 85 -0.69 -5.27 -16.91
C VAL A 85 -2.00 -6.01 -16.67
N GLU A 86 -2.70 -6.31 -17.75
CA GLU A 86 -3.95 -7.06 -17.69
C GLU A 86 -3.67 -8.55 -17.44
N LEU A 87 -4.25 -9.08 -16.38
CA LEU A 87 -4.14 -10.49 -16.01
C LEU A 87 -5.44 -11.22 -16.35
N LYS A 88 -5.33 -12.33 -17.10
CA LYS A 88 -6.43 -13.27 -17.31
C LYS A 88 -6.67 -14.10 -16.05
N LYS A 89 -7.81 -14.75 -15.97
CA LYS A 89 -8.28 -15.53 -14.80
C LYS A 89 -7.24 -16.52 -14.24
N ASP A 90 -6.49 -17.17 -15.12
CA ASP A 90 -5.52 -18.21 -14.75
C ASP A 90 -4.07 -17.71 -14.78
N ASP A 91 -3.83 -16.45 -15.07
CA ASP A 91 -2.50 -15.85 -15.00
C ASP A 91 -2.07 -15.67 -13.55
N LEU A 92 -0.79 -15.90 -13.28
CA LEU A 92 -0.16 -15.62 -11.99
C LEU A 92 0.82 -14.47 -12.15
N ALA A 93 0.67 -13.45 -11.32
CA ALA A 93 1.63 -12.35 -11.22
C ALA A 93 2.47 -12.50 -9.96
N PHE A 94 3.77 -12.27 -10.09
CA PHE A 94 4.76 -12.27 -9.02
C PHE A 94 5.38 -10.90 -8.90
N ARG A 95 5.62 -10.45 -7.68
CA ARG A 95 6.66 -9.44 -7.47
C ARG A 95 7.99 -10.03 -7.93
N CYS A 96 8.73 -9.26 -8.70
CA CYS A 96 10.06 -9.58 -9.18
C CYS A 96 11.03 -8.49 -8.74
N ASN A 97 11.70 -8.70 -7.61
CA ASN A 97 12.71 -7.76 -7.14
C ASN A 97 14.04 -8.04 -7.83
N LEU A 98 14.74 -6.98 -8.25
CA LEU A 98 16.17 -7.03 -8.52
C LEU A 98 16.92 -6.96 -7.18
N VAL A 99 17.72 -7.97 -6.89
CA VAL A 99 18.40 -8.10 -5.60
C VAL A 99 19.92 -8.26 -5.78
N THR A 100 20.66 -7.99 -4.69
CA THR A 100 22.08 -8.35 -4.59
C THR A 100 22.25 -9.57 -3.72
N LEU A 101 22.79 -10.63 -4.29
CA LEU A 101 23.23 -11.82 -3.59
C LEU A 101 24.75 -11.82 -3.44
N HIS A 102 25.24 -12.21 -2.28
CA HIS A 102 26.68 -12.31 -2.00
C HIS A 102 27.08 -13.72 -1.56
N SER A 103 28.16 -14.24 -2.16
CA SER A 103 28.70 -15.56 -1.81
C SER A 103 29.66 -15.45 -0.64
N GLN A 104 29.38 -16.16 0.45
CA GLN A 104 30.22 -16.29 1.65
C GLN A 104 30.67 -17.74 1.81
N GLY A 105 31.79 -18.10 1.18
CA GLY A 105 32.23 -19.50 1.12
C GLY A 105 31.24 -20.35 0.31
N SER A 106 30.64 -21.36 0.97
CA SER A 106 29.62 -22.24 0.37
C SER A 106 28.19 -21.69 0.47
N LYS A 107 28.00 -20.57 1.19
CA LYS A 107 26.68 -19.98 1.44
C LYS A 107 26.43 -18.80 0.52
N VAL A 108 25.19 -18.58 0.15
CA VAL A 108 24.71 -17.40 -0.56
C VAL A 108 23.80 -16.61 0.37
N VAL A 109 24.05 -15.32 0.53
CA VAL A 109 23.37 -14.43 1.46
C VAL A 109 22.62 -13.36 0.69
N MET A 110 21.44 -12.96 1.15
CA MET A 110 20.71 -11.78 0.70
C MET A 110 21.43 -10.53 1.21
N GLU A 111 22.27 -9.92 0.39
CA GLU A 111 23.02 -8.72 0.76
C GLU A 111 22.12 -7.48 0.72
N ASP A 112 21.28 -7.38 -0.33
CA ASP A 112 20.42 -6.21 -0.51
C ASP A 112 19.19 -6.56 -1.35
N PHE A 113 18.01 -6.32 -0.82
CA PHE A 113 16.73 -6.57 -1.48
C PHE A 113 16.37 -5.57 -2.57
N ALA A 114 17.12 -4.47 -2.67
CA ALA A 114 16.88 -3.33 -3.55
C ALA A 114 18.04 -3.08 -4.56
N ALA A 115 19.04 -3.97 -4.62
CA ALA A 115 20.23 -3.83 -5.44
C ALA A 115 20.90 -2.44 -5.29
N GLY A 116 21.05 -1.96 -4.04
CA GLY A 116 21.60 -0.64 -3.74
C GLY A 116 20.73 0.51 -4.25
N HIS A 117 19.41 0.35 -4.18
CA HIS A 117 18.44 1.30 -4.76
C HIS A 117 18.75 1.63 -6.21
N ILE A 118 18.84 0.59 -7.05
CA ILE A 118 19.12 0.71 -8.48
C ILE A 118 18.20 1.76 -9.14
N SER A 119 18.78 2.57 -10.04
CA SER A 119 18.03 3.59 -10.77
C SER A 119 17.01 2.98 -11.74
N ASP A 120 15.94 3.73 -12.05
CA ASP A 120 14.92 3.27 -13.01
C ASP A 120 15.52 2.93 -14.37
N ALA A 121 16.46 3.75 -14.87
CA ALA A 121 17.09 3.54 -16.17
C ALA A 121 17.88 2.22 -16.22
N GLU A 122 18.73 1.96 -15.22
CA GLU A 122 19.51 0.72 -15.11
C GLU A 122 18.60 -0.51 -14.94
N ALA A 123 17.55 -0.38 -14.12
CA ALA A 123 16.60 -1.46 -13.89
C ALA A 123 15.76 -1.80 -15.13
N HIS A 124 15.32 -0.79 -15.87
CA HIS A 124 14.62 -0.98 -17.15
C HIS A 124 15.48 -1.74 -18.16
N GLU A 125 16.76 -1.40 -18.27
CA GLU A 125 17.70 -2.10 -19.17
C GLU A 125 17.85 -3.58 -18.77
N ILE A 126 18.02 -3.85 -17.47
CA ILE A 126 18.12 -5.22 -16.94
C ILE A 126 16.85 -6.02 -17.21
N ILE A 127 15.67 -5.45 -16.93
CA ILE A 127 14.39 -6.17 -17.11
C ILE A 127 14.09 -6.40 -18.60
N ALA A 128 14.41 -5.45 -19.48
CA ALA A 128 14.29 -5.65 -20.92
C ALA A 128 15.20 -6.78 -21.42
N TYR A 129 16.42 -6.86 -20.90
CA TYR A 129 17.33 -7.95 -21.20
C TYR A 129 16.81 -9.29 -20.69
N LEU A 130 16.30 -9.37 -19.46
CA LEU A 130 15.69 -10.59 -18.93
C LEU A 130 14.46 -11.01 -19.73
N GLU A 131 13.63 -10.06 -20.18
CA GLU A 131 12.49 -10.37 -21.08
C GLU A 131 12.99 -10.97 -22.41
N GLN A 132 14.08 -10.46 -22.96
CA GLN A 132 14.66 -10.98 -24.20
C GLN A 132 15.22 -12.40 -24.02
N GLU A 133 15.97 -12.67 -22.93
CA GLU A 133 16.71 -13.93 -22.73
C GLU A 133 15.87 -15.03 -22.08
N MET A 134 14.92 -14.67 -21.23
CA MET A 134 14.12 -15.61 -20.42
C MET A 134 12.61 -15.51 -20.69
N GLY A 135 12.15 -14.46 -21.36
CA GLY A 135 10.75 -14.29 -21.74
C GLY A 135 10.32 -15.36 -22.74
N THR A 136 9.08 -15.83 -22.60
CA THR A 136 8.45 -16.82 -23.48
C THR A 136 7.00 -16.41 -23.74
N GLU A 137 6.24 -17.20 -24.50
CA GLU A 137 4.79 -16.99 -24.61
C GLU A 137 4.07 -17.11 -23.26
N GLU A 138 4.62 -17.91 -22.34
CA GLU A 138 4.04 -18.14 -21.00
C GLU A 138 4.63 -17.25 -19.91
N ILE A 139 5.88 -16.80 -20.05
CA ILE A 139 6.60 -16.01 -19.04
C ILE A 139 6.92 -14.64 -19.59
N ARG A 140 6.47 -13.60 -18.92
CA ARG A 140 6.69 -12.22 -19.31
C ARG A 140 7.21 -11.39 -18.12
N PHE A 141 8.24 -10.60 -18.39
CA PHE A 141 8.78 -9.63 -17.44
C PHE A 141 8.24 -8.24 -17.75
N TYR A 142 7.83 -7.50 -16.73
CA TYR A 142 7.33 -6.13 -16.86
C TYR A 142 8.10 -5.22 -15.92
N SER A 143 8.59 -4.13 -16.49
CA SER A 143 9.36 -3.14 -15.74
C SER A 143 8.46 -2.30 -14.85
N GLY A 144 8.86 -2.13 -13.60
CA GLY A 144 8.28 -1.22 -12.63
C GLY A 144 9.28 -0.12 -12.26
N LEU A 145 9.31 0.30 -10.99
CA LEU A 145 10.18 1.36 -10.50
C LEU A 145 11.32 0.81 -9.65
N SER A 146 12.54 1.34 -9.86
CA SER A 146 13.76 0.96 -9.16
C SER A 146 13.95 -0.58 -9.19
N TYR A 147 14.03 -1.22 -8.05
CA TYR A 147 14.18 -2.67 -7.91
C TYR A 147 12.88 -3.48 -8.00
N ARG A 148 11.71 -2.84 -8.13
CA ARG A 148 10.37 -3.45 -8.05
C ARG A 148 9.77 -3.65 -9.44
N HIS A 149 9.69 -4.89 -9.88
CA HIS A 149 9.17 -5.31 -11.18
C HIS A 149 8.15 -6.43 -11.03
N LEU A 150 7.61 -6.90 -12.15
CA LEU A 150 6.68 -8.02 -12.20
C LEU A 150 7.18 -9.12 -13.12
N LEU A 151 6.87 -10.34 -12.74
CA LEU A 151 6.86 -11.51 -13.63
C LEU A 151 5.43 -12.04 -13.71
N VAL A 152 4.95 -12.26 -14.92
CA VAL A 152 3.63 -12.88 -15.17
C VAL A 152 3.83 -14.23 -15.82
N MET A 153 3.24 -15.25 -15.21
CA MET A 153 3.07 -16.58 -15.80
C MET A 153 1.67 -16.70 -16.36
N LYS A 154 1.52 -16.70 -17.69
CA LYS A 154 0.24 -16.93 -18.36
C LYS A 154 -0.22 -18.36 -18.10
N ASN A 155 -1.50 -18.50 -17.75
CA ASN A 155 -2.12 -19.78 -17.37
C ASN A 155 -1.37 -20.50 -16.23
N GLY A 156 -0.53 -19.80 -15.45
CA GLY A 156 0.29 -20.37 -14.39
C GLY A 156 -0.51 -21.12 -13.33
N GLY A 157 -1.72 -20.62 -13.03
CA GLY A 157 -2.63 -21.27 -12.10
C GLY A 157 -3.23 -22.58 -12.59
N SER A 158 -3.32 -22.80 -13.89
CA SER A 158 -3.81 -24.06 -14.51
C SER A 158 -2.66 -25.02 -14.81
N VAL A 159 -1.54 -24.51 -15.32
CA VAL A 159 -0.39 -25.32 -15.76
C VAL A 159 0.43 -25.83 -14.59
N CYS A 160 0.53 -25.07 -13.50
CA CYS A 160 1.32 -25.42 -12.33
C CYS A 160 0.44 -25.34 -11.07
N SER A 161 -0.33 -26.38 -10.81
CA SER A 161 -1.18 -26.44 -9.61
C SER A 161 -0.33 -26.25 -8.35
N GLY A 162 -0.76 -25.37 -7.46
CA GLY A 162 -0.07 -25.08 -6.19
C GLY A 162 0.95 -23.95 -6.24
N LEU A 163 1.30 -23.38 -7.39
CA LEU A 163 2.19 -22.20 -7.49
C LEU A 163 1.68 -21.03 -6.65
N GLU A 164 0.39 -20.79 -6.66
CA GLU A 164 -0.28 -19.73 -5.89
C GLU A 164 -0.17 -19.91 -4.37
N ARG A 165 0.10 -21.15 -3.91
CA ARG A 165 0.19 -21.53 -2.48
C ARG A 165 1.60 -21.71 -1.99
N LEU A 166 2.61 -21.48 -2.83
CA LEU A 166 4.00 -21.54 -2.38
C LEU A 166 4.27 -20.44 -1.35
N GLY A 167 4.86 -20.81 -0.23
CA GLY A 167 5.34 -19.86 0.77
C GLY A 167 6.62 -19.19 0.28
N LEU A 168 6.50 -18.17 -0.56
CA LEU A 168 7.65 -17.40 -1.04
C LEU A 168 7.89 -16.20 -0.11
N THR A 169 9.09 -16.16 0.48
CA THR A 169 9.47 -15.14 1.47
C THR A 169 9.84 -13.82 0.79
N PRO A 170 9.35 -12.66 1.28
CA PRO A 170 9.81 -11.36 0.82
C PRO A 170 11.32 -11.17 1.03
N PRO A 171 12.06 -10.59 0.09
CA PRO A 171 13.53 -10.48 0.21
C PRO A 171 13.97 -9.51 1.31
N HIS A 172 13.15 -8.56 1.69
CA HIS A 172 13.44 -7.62 2.77
C HIS A 172 13.38 -8.25 4.18
N ASP A 173 12.70 -9.38 4.33
CA ASP A 173 12.61 -10.11 5.61
C ASP A 173 13.87 -10.95 5.89
N ILE A 174 14.74 -11.13 4.88
CA ILE A 174 15.88 -12.03 4.96
C ILE A 174 17.24 -11.36 4.69
N ILE A 175 17.31 -10.04 4.85
CA ILE A 175 18.57 -9.28 4.68
C ILE A 175 19.63 -9.84 5.64
N GLY A 176 20.84 -10.09 5.12
CA GLY A 176 21.96 -10.63 5.88
C GLY A 176 21.85 -12.13 6.18
N GLN A 177 20.77 -12.81 5.78
CA GLN A 177 20.57 -14.23 6.02
C GLN A 177 20.97 -15.08 4.80
N GLU A 178 21.36 -16.35 5.07
CA GLU A 178 21.54 -17.35 4.02
C GLU A 178 20.21 -17.62 3.32
N ILE A 179 20.19 -17.57 1.97
CA ILE A 179 18.95 -17.70 1.20
C ILE A 179 18.42 -19.14 1.10
N ALA A 180 19.26 -20.15 1.29
CA ALA A 180 18.91 -21.55 1.07
C ALA A 180 17.63 -22.01 1.79
N PRO A 181 17.37 -21.63 3.08
CA PRO A 181 16.15 -22.01 3.78
C PRO A 181 14.87 -21.34 3.23
N PHE A 182 15.00 -20.26 2.46
CA PHE A 182 13.90 -19.45 1.93
C PHE A 182 13.63 -19.69 0.45
N LEU A 183 14.45 -20.50 -0.20
CA LEU A 183 14.22 -20.92 -1.57
C LEU A 183 13.09 -21.94 -1.64
N PRO A 184 12.24 -21.90 -2.70
CA PRO A 184 11.21 -22.89 -2.88
C PRO A 184 11.83 -24.30 -3.05
N GLU A 185 11.11 -25.32 -2.56
CA GLU A 185 11.56 -26.70 -2.73
C GLU A 185 11.77 -27.02 -4.22
N ASN A 186 12.85 -27.76 -4.52
CA ASN A 186 13.16 -28.20 -5.89
C ASN A 186 12.26 -29.37 -6.33
N LYS A 187 10.95 -29.20 -6.20
CA LYS A 187 9.92 -30.16 -6.60
C LYS A 187 8.79 -29.42 -7.29
N ASP A 188 8.22 -30.02 -8.31
CA ASP A 188 7.03 -29.54 -9.02
C ASP A 188 7.05 -28.03 -9.31
N SER A 189 6.07 -27.30 -8.77
CA SER A 189 5.90 -25.85 -8.94
C SER A 189 7.08 -25.04 -8.42
N GLY A 190 7.68 -25.45 -7.30
CA GLY A 190 8.82 -24.74 -6.70
C GLY A 190 10.05 -24.79 -7.58
N ARG A 191 10.28 -25.90 -8.29
CA ARG A 191 11.40 -26.05 -9.23
C ARG A 191 11.38 -24.97 -10.32
N ARG A 192 10.19 -24.65 -10.84
CA ARG A 192 10.07 -23.64 -11.91
C ARG A 192 10.50 -22.26 -11.42
N ILE A 193 10.08 -21.87 -10.23
CA ILE A 193 10.47 -20.59 -9.60
C ILE A 193 11.97 -20.59 -9.31
N LEU A 194 12.49 -21.66 -8.70
CA LEU A 194 13.92 -21.79 -8.42
C LEU A 194 14.77 -21.70 -9.69
N THR A 195 14.33 -22.36 -10.78
CA THR A 195 15.02 -22.30 -12.08
C THR A 195 15.08 -20.85 -12.59
N LEU A 196 13.96 -20.11 -12.57
CA LEU A 196 13.94 -18.71 -13.02
C LEU A 196 14.89 -17.83 -12.20
N MET A 197 14.89 -17.97 -10.88
CA MET A 197 15.81 -17.21 -10.03
C MET A 197 17.26 -17.58 -10.29
N THR A 198 17.59 -18.85 -10.47
CA THR A 198 18.96 -19.34 -10.72
C THR A 198 19.45 -18.92 -12.12
N GLU A 199 18.62 -19.10 -13.16
CA GLU A 199 18.99 -18.70 -14.52
C GLU A 199 19.21 -17.17 -14.63
N SER A 200 18.42 -16.38 -13.92
CA SER A 200 18.65 -14.91 -13.90
C SER A 200 20.05 -14.55 -13.43
N GLN A 201 20.61 -15.29 -12.45
CA GLN A 201 21.98 -15.04 -11.96
C GLN A 201 23.02 -15.29 -13.07
N ARG A 202 22.79 -16.30 -13.91
CA ARG A 202 23.67 -16.60 -15.05
C ARG A 202 23.67 -15.44 -16.06
N PHE A 203 22.51 -14.93 -16.42
CA PHE A 203 22.37 -13.85 -17.39
C PHE A 203 22.88 -12.50 -16.82
N LEU A 204 22.61 -12.24 -15.55
CA LEU A 204 22.95 -10.96 -14.93
C LEU A 204 24.42 -10.82 -14.50
N LYS A 205 25.17 -11.94 -14.41
CA LYS A 205 26.55 -11.95 -13.94
C LYS A 205 27.45 -11.00 -14.72
N GLU A 206 27.35 -11.04 -16.05
CA GLU A 206 28.19 -10.28 -16.99
C GLU A 206 27.41 -9.16 -17.69
N HIS A 207 26.21 -8.81 -17.21
CA HIS A 207 25.41 -7.74 -17.79
C HIS A 207 26.14 -6.39 -17.68
N PRO A 208 26.20 -5.56 -18.75
CA PRO A 208 26.98 -4.30 -18.77
C PRO A 208 26.66 -3.37 -17.59
N VAL A 209 25.37 -3.19 -17.24
CA VAL A 209 24.95 -2.39 -16.08
C VAL A 209 25.60 -2.90 -14.79
N ASN A 210 25.64 -4.22 -14.58
CA ASN A 210 26.23 -4.80 -13.37
C ASN A 210 27.74 -4.70 -13.34
N LEU A 211 28.41 -4.77 -14.50
CA LEU A 211 29.85 -4.54 -14.60
C LEU A 211 30.20 -3.08 -14.28
N ASP A 212 29.44 -2.13 -14.82
CA ASP A 212 29.61 -0.70 -14.54
C ASP A 212 29.35 -0.39 -13.06
N ARG A 213 28.26 -0.94 -12.48
CA ARG A 213 27.95 -0.78 -11.05
C ARG A 213 29.07 -1.30 -10.16
N LYS A 214 29.61 -2.50 -10.45
CA LYS A 214 30.75 -3.06 -9.72
C LYS A 214 32.00 -2.18 -9.85
N ALA A 215 32.30 -1.66 -11.04
CA ALA A 215 33.43 -0.74 -11.27
C ALA A 215 33.30 0.56 -10.46
N LYS A 216 32.08 1.01 -10.20
CA LYS A 216 31.74 2.18 -9.36
C LYS A 216 31.61 1.87 -7.87
N GLY A 217 31.83 0.63 -7.45
CA GLY A 217 31.67 0.21 -6.04
C GLY A 217 30.20 0.15 -5.60
N LEU A 218 29.25 0.10 -6.53
CA LEU A 218 27.81 -0.02 -6.27
C LEU A 218 27.39 -1.49 -6.25
N ARG A 219 26.34 -1.80 -5.49
CA ARG A 219 25.77 -3.15 -5.43
C ARG A 219 25.15 -3.54 -6.78
N PRO A 220 25.52 -4.69 -7.36
CA PRO A 220 24.93 -5.16 -8.62
C PRO A 220 23.55 -5.78 -8.41
N ALA A 221 22.67 -5.66 -9.40
CA ALA A 221 21.42 -6.41 -9.48
C ALA A 221 21.71 -7.79 -10.08
N ASN A 222 22.23 -8.72 -9.29
CA ASN A 222 22.79 -9.98 -9.79
C ASN A 222 21.84 -11.19 -9.71
N SER A 223 20.62 -10.99 -9.24
CA SER A 223 19.54 -11.99 -9.22
C SER A 223 18.18 -11.33 -9.26
N ILE A 224 17.17 -12.04 -9.76
CA ILE A 224 15.79 -11.74 -9.44
C ILE A 224 15.38 -12.49 -8.18
N TRP A 225 14.38 -11.94 -7.45
CA TRP A 225 13.72 -12.61 -6.34
C TRP A 225 12.20 -12.55 -6.53
N LEU A 226 11.58 -13.73 -6.67
CA LEU A 226 10.15 -13.85 -6.94
C LEU A 226 9.39 -14.13 -5.64
N TRP A 227 8.30 -13.37 -5.40
CA TRP A 227 7.47 -13.48 -4.21
C TRP A 227 6.10 -12.80 -4.40
N GLY A 228 5.22 -12.89 -3.39
CA GLY A 228 3.94 -12.19 -3.40
C GLY A 228 3.03 -12.55 -4.58
N GLN A 229 3.11 -13.78 -5.02
CA GLN A 229 2.36 -14.27 -6.18
C GLN A 229 0.86 -14.38 -5.90
N GLY A 230 0.08 -14.25 -6.98
CA GLY A 230 -1.36 -14.42 -6.93
C GLY A 230 -2.02 -14.27 -8.30
N ARG A 231 -3.33 -14.57 -8.33
CA ARG A 231 -4.21 -14.32 -9.48
C ARG A 231 -4.84 -12.93 -9.37
N SER A 232 -5.33 -12.39 -10.46
CA SER A 232 -6.13 -11.17 -10.41
C SER A 232 -7.35 -11.38 -9.51
N PRO A 233 -7.53 -10.56 -8.44
CA PRO A 233 -8.72 -10.66 -7.62
C PRO A 233 -9.94 -10.23 -8.43
N GLN A 234 -11.03 -11.01 -8.32
CA GLN A 234 -12.29 -10.72 -9.02
C GLN A 234 -13.12 -9.76 -8.17
N MET A 235 -12.71 -8.49 -8.14
CA MET A 235 -13.37 -7.45 -7.34
C MET A 235 -14.58 -6.90 -8.08
N VAL A 236 -15.73 -6.83 -7.39
CA VAL A 236 -16.89 -6.07 -7.85
C VAL A 236 -16.62 -4.58 -7.63
N THR A 237 -16.70 -3.77 -8.66
CA THR A 237 -16.32 -2.35 -8.59
C THR A 237 -17.20 -1.53 -7.62
N LEU A 238 -16.72 -0.39 -7.15
CA LEU A 238 -17.53 0.54 -6.33
C LEU A 238 -18.74 1.06 -7.13
N LYS A 239 -18.61 1.16 -8.45
CA LYS A 239 -19.70 1.54 -9.32
C LYS A 239 -20.81 0.50 -9.35
N GLU A 240 -20.46 -0.79 -9.43
CA GLU A 240 -21.44 -1.89 -9.41
C GLU A 240 -22.08 -2.06 -8.03
N ARG A 241 -21.31 -1.86 -6.93
CA ARG A 241 -21.81 -2.00 -5.55
C ARG A 241 -22.66 -0.83 -5.08
N PHE A 242 -22.22 0.40 -5.38
CA PHE A 242 -22.76 1.62 -4.77
C PHE A 242 -23.16 2.69 -5.79
N GLY A 243 -22.98 2.45 -7.10
CA GLY A 243 -23.22 3.45 -8.14
C GLY A 243 -22.22 4.61 -8.15
N ILE A 244 -21.04 4.44 -7.51
CA ILE A 244 -20.06 5.50 -7.27
C ILE A 244 -18.89 5.40 -8.24
N ASP A 245 -18.60 6.50 -8.92
CA ASP A 245 -17.43 6.74 -9.75
C ASP A 245 -16.43 7.65 -9.01
N GLY A 246 -15.12 7.43 -9.21
CA GLY A 246 -14.15 8.22 -8.46
C GLY A 246 -12.71 8.08 -8.90
N TYR A 247 -11.84 8.67 -8.09
CA TYR A 247 -10.40 8.69 -8.28
C TYR A 247 -9.65 8.13 -7.07
N VAL A 248 -8.45 7.61 -7.32
CA VAL A 248 -7.43 7.31 -6.31
C VAL A 248 -6.21 8.20 -6.55
N ILE A 249 -5.70 8.82 -5.48
CA ILE A 249 -4.48 9.62 -5.44
C ILE A 249 -3.51 8.92 -4.48
N SER A 250 -2.41 8.38 -5.00
CA SER A 250 -1.32 7.78 -4.23
C SER A 250 -0.03 7.80 -5.04
N ALA A 251 1.12 7.86 -4.38
CA ALA A 251 2.41 7.59 -5.02
C ALA A 251 2.66 6.09 -5.13
N VAL A 252 2.05 5.27 -4.27
CA VAL A 252 2.28 3.84 -4.12
C VAL A 252 1.52 3.04 -5.17
N HIS A 253 2.23 2.21 -5.93
CA HIS A 253 1.63 1.35 -6.96
C HIS A 253 0.58 0.39 -6.40
N LEU A 254 0.83 -0.15 -5.21
CA LEU A 254 -0.08 -1.04 -4.52
C LEU A 254 -1.48 -0.42 -4.33
N ILE A 255 -1.52 0.80 -3.79
CA ILE A 255 -2.77 1.53 -3.53
C ILE A 255 -3.48 1.91 -4.83
N LYS A 256 -2.70 2.38 -5.84
CA LYS A 256 -3.24 2.62 -7.18
C LYS A 256 -3.88 1.36 -7.77
N GLY A 257 -3.21 0.22 -7.62
CA GLY A 257 -3.70 -1.08 -8.12
C GLY A 257 -5.01 -1.50 -7.48
N ILE A 258 -5.13 -1.37 -6.14
CA ILE A 258 -6.39 -1.63 -5.43
C ILE A 258 -7.50 -0.70 -5.94
N GLY A 259 -7.20 0.61 -6.08
CA GLY A 259 -8.15 1.59 -6.60
C GLY A 259 -8.63 1.25 -8.02
N LEU A 260 -7.71 0.88 -8.92
CA LEU A 260 -8.04 0.47 -10.30
C LEU A 260 -8.92 -0.79 -10.33
N LEU A 261 -8.60 -1.80 -9.52
CA LEU A 261 -9.39 -3.02 -9.38
C LEU A 261 -10.77 -2.75 -8.76
N ALA A 262 -10.86 -1.72 -7.90
CA ALA A 262 -12.13 -1.23 -7.37
C ALA A 262 -12.94 -0.39 -8.38
N GLY A 263 -12.44 -0.18 -9.61
CA GLY A 263 -13.08 0.59 -10.67
C GLY A 263 -12.86 2.09 -10.62
N LEU A 264 -11.90 2.56 -9.81
CA LEU A 264 -11.50 3.96 -9.77
C LEU A 264 -10.46 4.28 -10.87
N GLU A 265 -10.33 5.55 -11.22
CA GLU A 265 -9.25 6.06 -12.06
C GLU A 265 -8.11 6.63 -11.21
N VAL A 266 -6.87 6.49 -11.67
CA VAL A 266 -5.73 7.12 -11.01
C VAL A 266 -5.65 8.60 -11.40
N LEU A 267 -5.79 9.49 -10.44
CA LEU A 267 -5.60 10.92 -10.67
C LEU A 267 -4.12 11.27 -10.50
N GLN A 268 -3.47 11.64 -11.60
CA GLN A 268 -2.06 12.00 -11.61
C GLN A 268 -1.83 13.38 -11.00
N VAL A 269 -1.04 13.42 -9.94
CA VAL A 269 -0.66 14.65 -9.25
C VAL A 269 0.84 14.87 -9.44
N PRO A 270 1.28 16.01 -10.00
CA PRO A 270 2.70 16.29 -10.17
C PRO A 270 3.46 16.36 -8.84
N GLY A 271 4.66 15.78 -8.81
CA GLY A 271 5.57 15.88 -7.67
C GLY A 271 5.16 15.05 -6.44
N ILE A 272 4.24 14.08 -6.58
CA ILE A 272 3.98 13.14 -5.48
C ILE A 272 5.05 12.06 -5.44
N THR A 273 5.51 11.80 -4.22
CA THR A 273 6.42 10.71 -3.88
C THR A 273 5.82 9.88 -2.75
N GLY A 274 6.38 8.69 -2.49
CA GLY A 274 6.07 7.89 -1.29
C GLY A 274 6.92 8.30 -0.08
N TYR A 275 7.39 9.54 -0.01
CA TYR A 275 8.34 9.99 1.00
C TYR A 275 8.00 11.39 1.54
N PHE A 276 8.85 11.96 2.40
CA PHE A 276 8.60 13.26 3.08
C PHE A 276 8.56 14.46 2.15
N ASP A 277 9.18 14.38 0.98
CA ASP A 277 9.22 15.42 -0.05
C ASP A 277 8.01 15.44 -0.99
N THR A 278 7.01 14.61 -0.70
CA THR A 278 5.79 14.52 -1.53
C THR A 278 5.04 15.85 -1.61
N ASN A 279 4.39 16.10 -2.74
CA ASN A 279 3.52 17.26 -2.92
C ASN A 279 2.19 17.08 -2.16
N TYR A 280 2.21 17.34 -0.83
CA TYR A 280 1.05 17.20 0.04
C TYR A 280 -0.12 18.11 -0.39
N GLU A 281 0.16 19.38 -0.65
CA GLU A 281 -0.85 20.38 -1.04
C GLU A 281 -1.51 20.01 -2.37
N GLY A 282 -0.70 19.58 -3.34
CA GLY A 282 -1.20 19.06 -4.61
C GLY A 282 -2.15 17.87 -4.46
N LYS A 283 -1.88 16.94 -3.53
CA LYS A 283 -2.81 15.83 -3.26
C LYS A 283 -4.19 16.35 -2.82
N GLY A 284 -4.25 17.36 -1.94
CA GLY A 284 -5.49 17.99 -1.50
C GLY A 284 -6.21 18.75 -2.62
N GLU A 285 -5.48 19.59 -3.37
CA GLU A 285 -6.05 20.37 -4.48
C GLU A 285 -6.62 19.48 -5.60
N TYR A 286 -5.87 18.44 -6.00
CA TYR A 286 -6.31 17.52 -7.04
C TYR A 286 -7.48 16.65 -6.58
N ALA A 287 -7.58 16.35 -5.28
CA ALA A 287 -8.76 15.70 -4.73
C ALA A 287 -10.02 16.55 -4.92
N LEU A 288 -9.95 17.84 -4.62
CA LEU A 288 -11.06 18.78 -4.84
C LEU A 288 -11.44 18.88 -6.33
N ARG A 289 -10.46 19.05 -7.22
CA ARG A 289 -10.69 19.03 -8.69
C ARG A 289 -11.29 17.71 -9.17
N GLY A 290 -10.91 16.59 -8.56
CA GLY A 290 -11.49 15.28 -8.83
C GLY A 290 -12.97 15.22 -8.46
N LEU A 291 -13.34 15.78 -7.31
CA LEU A 291 -14.73 15.85 -6.84
C LEU A 291 -15.64 16.74 -7.70
N GLU A 292 -15.10 17.72 -8.41
CA GLU A 292 -15.87 18.48 -9.40
C GLU A 292 -16.40 17.59 -10.52
N LYS A 293 -15.65 16.54 -10.88
CA LYS A 293 -15.93 15.65 -12.01
C LYS A 293 -16.62 14.35 -11.62
N LYS A 294 -16.28 13.79 -10.46
CA LYS A 294 -16.76 12.50 -9.95
C LYS A 294 -17.23 12.61 -8.51
N ASP A 295 -17.78 11.53 -7.97
CA ASP A 295 -18.40 11.55 -6.65
C ASP A 295 -17.48 11.13 -5.51
N PHE A 296 -16.36 10.44 -5.82
CA PHE A 296 -15.50 9.84 -4.82
C PHE A 296 -14.02 10.10 -5.11
N VAL A 297 -13.24 10.44 -4.07
CA VAL A 297 -11.79 10.50 -4.13
C VAL A 297 -11.17 9.81 -2.91
N TYR A 298 -10.21 8.95 -3.18
CA TYR A 298 -9.36 8.30 -2.17
C TYR A 298 -7.97 8.93 -2.21
N VAL A 299 -7.53 9.52 -1.10
CA VAL A 299 -6.23 10.20 -0.98
C VAL A 299 -5.36 9.47 0.02
N HIS A 300 -4.18 9.06 -0.40
CA HIS A 300 -3.23 8.31 0.41
C HIS A 300 -1.90 9.05 0.53
N VAL A 301 -1.34 9.10 1.75
CA VAL A 301 -0.07 9.75 2.09
C VAL A 301 0.78 8.81 2.91
N GLU A 302 1.98 8.47 2.46
CA GLU A 302 2.85 7.42 2.98
C GLU A 302 3.88 7.90 4.01
N ALA A 303 4.17 9.19 4.04
CA ALA A 303 5.26 9.74 4.85
C ALA A 303 5.23 9.39 6.35
N PRO A 304 4.08 9.31 7.05
CA PRO A 304 4.08 8.90 8.46
C PRO A 304 4.52 7.45 8.68
N ASP A 305 4.23 6.55 7.71
CA ASP A 305 4.67 5.15 7.73
C ASP A 305 6.18 5.04 7.59
N GLU A 306 6.77 5.75 6.65
CA GLU A 306 8.22 5.80 6.44
C GLU A 306 8.95 6.27 7.71
N ALA A 307 8.41 7.27 8.41
CA ALA A 307 8.97 7.72 9.69
C ALA A 307 8.86 6.64 10.79
N GLY A 308 7.77 5.87 10.79
CA GLY A 308 7.58 4.71 11.65
C GLY A 308 8.65 3.64 11.42
N HIS A 309 8.89 3.27 10.17
CA HIS A 309 9.95 2.32 9.78
C HIS A 309 11.36 2.80 10.17
N MET A 310 11.63 4.10 10.06
CA MET A 310 12.90 4.69 10.51
C MET A 310 13.03 4.69 12.03
N GLY A 311 11.92 4.61 12.78
CA GLY A 311 11.88 4.74 14.23
C GLY A 311 12.19 6.16 14.69
N ASP A 312 11.90 7.18 13.88
CA ASP A 312 12.18 8.59 14.17
C ASP A 312 10.90 9.31 14.61
N LEU A 313 10.79 9.54 15.91
CA LEU A 313 9.66 10.23 16.53
C LEU A 313 9.46 11.64 15.98
N ARG A 314 10.53 12.40 15.78
CA ARG A 314 10.45 13.79 15.32
C ARG A 314 9.89 13.84 13.90
N LEU A 315 10.43 13.00 13.01
CA LEU A 315 9.95 12.92 11.62
C LEU A 315 8.51 12.43 11.55
N LYS A 316 8.10 11.49 12.43
CA LYS A 316 6.71 11.00 12.43
C LYS A 316 5.73 12.08 12.86
N VAL A 317 6.04 12.82 13.93
CA VAL A 317 5.22 13.96 14.38
C VAL A 317 5.15 15.02 13.28
N GLU A 318 6.28 15.40 12.67
CA GLU A 318 6.33 16.37 11.58
C GLU A 318 5.51 15.93 10.35
N ALA A 319 5.61 14.66 9.95
CA ALA A 319 4.84 14.11 8.84
C ALA A 319 3.32 14.17 9.09
N ILE A 320 2.88 13.87 10.33
CA ILE A 320 1.48 13.96 10.75
C ILE A 320 1.00 15.43 10.72
N GLU A 321 1.79 16.36 11.22
CA GLU A 321 1.44 17.79 11.23
C GLU A 321 1.34 18.36 9.82
N VAL A 322 2.28 18.01 8.93
CA VAL A 322 2.25 18.43 7.51
C VAL A 322 1.07 17.81 6.78
N PHE A 323 0.75 16.55 7.06
CA PHE A 323 -0.43 15.87 6.52
C PHE A 323 -1.72 16.58 6.96
N ASP A 324 -1.85 16.91 8.25
CA ASP A 324 -3.00 17.66 8.78
C ASP A 324 -3.13 19.03 8.09
N GLU A 325 -2.04 19.80 8.05
CA GLU A 325 -2.08 21.18 7.53
C GLU A 325 -2.35 21.20 6.02
N LYS A 326 -1.57 20.43 5.25
CA LYS A 326 -1.51 20.58 3.79
C LYS A 326 -2.46 19.65 3.03
N VAL A 327 -2.82 18.49 3.57
CA VAL A 327 -3.78 17.61 2.90
C VAL A 327 -5.17 17.79 3.50
N VAL A 328 -5.31 17.51 4.81
CA VAL A 328 -6.62 17.60 5.47
C VAL A 328 -7.15 19.03 5.45
N GLY A 329 -6.31 19.99 5.82
CA GLY A 329 -6.67 21.41 5.82
C GLY A 329 -7.04 21.96 4.45
N THR A 330 -6.34 21.57 3.38
CA THR A 330 -6.67 21.95 2.01
C THR A 330 -8.03 21.39 1.61
N ILE A 331 -8.27 20.10 1.89
CA ILE A 331 -9.55 19.45 1.59
C ILE A 331 -10.69 20.11 2.38
N LEU A 332 -10.54 20.32 3.69
CA LEU A 332 -11.58 20.95 4.52
C LEU A 332 -11.93 22.39 4.11
N LYS A 333 -10.97 23.13 3.58
CA LYS A 333 -11.24 24.46 3.02
C LYS A 333 -12.11 24.38 1.76
N GLY A 334 -11.77 23.45 0.84
CA GLY A 334 -12.44 23.38 -0.47
C GLY A 334 -13.77 22.61 -0.44
N ILE A 335 -13.99 21.70 0.50
CA ILE A 335 -15.28 20.97 0.55
C ILE A 335 -16.47 21.85 0.93
N LYS A 336 -16.24 23.08 1.41
CA LYS A 336 -17.29 24.05 1.72
C LYS A 336 -18.08 24.49 0.47
N ASP A 337 -17.49 24.32 -0.70
CA ASP A 337 -18.08 24.67 -1.99
C ASP A 337 -19.05 23.57 -2.50
N PHE A 338 -19.08 22.42 -1.86
CA PHE A 338 -19.98 21.31 -2.21
C PHE A 338 -21.22 21.29 -1.30
N GLU A 339 -22.40 21.18 -1.92
CA GLU A 339 -23.70 21.15 -1.21
C GLU A 339 -23.76 20.02 -0.19
N LYS A 340 -23.31 18.80 -0.60
CA LYS A 340 -23.35 17.60 0.24
C LYS A 340 -22.03 16.86 0.14
N VAL A 341 -21.38 16.68 1.28
CA VAL A 341 -20.09 16.02 1.37
C VAL A 341 -19.98 15.16 2.61
N LYS A 342 -19.33 14.00 2.45
CA LYS A 342 -18.85 13.16 3.56
C LYS A 342 -17.32 13.03 3.46
N VAL A 343 -16.65 13.10 4.60
CA VAL A 343 -15.19 12.89 4.72
C VAL A 343 -14.94 11.75 5.70
N MET A 344 -14.14 10.79 5.30
CA MET A 344 -13.60 9.76 6.18
C MET A 344 -12.09 9.93 6.26
N LEU A 345 -11.54 9.97 7.47
CA LEU A 345 -10.11 10.08 7.73
C LEU A 345 -9.69 8.98 8.69
N LEU A 346 -8.57 8.29 8.38
CA LEU A 346 -8.00 7.23 9.20
C LEU A 346 -6.55 6.94 8.81
N PRO A 347 -5.73 6.35 9.70
CA PRO A 347 -4.59 5.52 9.29
C PRO A 347 -5.08 4.20 8.68
N ASP A 348 -4.25 3.55 7.88
CA ASP A 348 -4.56 2.20 7.43
C ASP A 348 -4.14 1.13 8.45
N HIS A 349 -2.98 1.26 9.08
CA HIS A 349 -2.47 0.42 10.17
C HIS A 349 -1.56 1.23 11.10
N PRO A 350 -1.20 0.70 12.28
CA PRO A 350 -0.10 1.25 13.06
C PRO A 350 1.25 0.85 12.45
N THR A 351 2.23 1.76 12.53
CA THR A 351 3.66 1.48 12.27
C THR A 351 4.46 2.01 13.45
N PRO A 352 4.42 1.26 14.59
CA PRO A 352 4.97 1.78 15.83
C PRO A 352 6.48 1.98 15.76
N LEU A 353 6.96 3.13 16.24
CA LEU A 353 8.37 3.51 16.30
C LEU A 353 9.25 2.47 17.00
N SER A 354 8.71 1.80 18.01
CA SER A 354 9.42 0.76 18.77
C SER A 354 9.52 -0.57 18.01
N VAL A 355 8.61 -0.83 17.08
CA VAL A 355 8.54 -2.07 16.28
C VAL A 355 9.22 -1.89 14.93
N ARG A 356 9.10 -0.68 14.33
CA ARG A 356 9.63 -0.31 13.01
C ARG A 356 9.07 -1.14 11.86
N THR A 357 7.88 -1.67 12.06
CA THR A 357 7.10 -2.38 11.04
C THR A 357 5.62 -2.31 11.42
N HIS A 358 4.77 -2.77 10.51
CA HIS A 358 3.33 -2.72 10.68
C HIS A 358 2.83 -3.64 11.79
N THR A 359 1.75 -3.23 12.47
CA THR A 359 1.03 -4.05 13.45
C THR A 359 -0.48 -4.05 13.17
N ALA A 360 -1.26 -4.92 13.84
CA ALA A 360 -2.65 -5.20 13.46
C ALA A 360 -3.69 -4.64 14.45
N GLU A 361 -3.27 -3.78 15.37
CA GLU A 361 -4.20 -3.16 16.31
C GLU A 361 -5.19 -2.26 15.56
N PRO A 362 -6.42 -2.11 16.10
CA PRO A 362 -7.39 -1.18 15.55
C PRO A 362 -6.87 0.26 15.52
N VAL A 363 -7.22 0.98 14.47
CA VAL A 363 -6.80 2.37 14.25
C VAL A 363 -7.97 3.35 14.45
N PRO A 364 -7.70 4.61 14.82
CA PRO A 364 -8.72 5.63 14.89
C PRO A 364 -9.27 5.96 13.50
N PHE A 365 -10.59 6.17 13.41
CA PHE A 365 -11.21 6.72 12.21
C PHE A 365 -12.20 7.80 12.59
N VAL A 366 -12.45 8.75 11.70
CA VAL A 366 -13.55 9.71 11.85
C VAL A 366 -14.33 9.82 10.54
N ILE A 367 -15.66 9.86 10.64
CA ILE A 367 -16.56 10.15 9.53
C ILE A 367 -17.27 11.47 9.83
N TYR A 368 -17.08 12.46 8.99
CA TYR A 368 -17.77 13.74 9.00
C TYR A 368 -18.78 13.81 7.85
N SER A 369 -19.93 14.42 8.12
CA SER A 369 -20.94 14.77 7.11
C SER A 369 -21.43 16.20 7.37
N ASN A 370 -21.62 16.97 6.30
CA ASN A 370 -22.27 18.28 6.42
C ASN A 370 -23.82 18.18 6.39
N GLU A 371 -24.38 16.97 6.23
CA GLU A 371 -25.81 16.74 6.41
C GLU A 371 -26.14 16.66 7.91
N THR A 372 -27.32 17.16 8.28
CA THR A 372 -27.81 17.15 9.67
C THR A 372 -28.57 15.86 9.97
N GLY A 373 -28.51 15.37 11.21
CA GLY A 373 -29.39 14.31 11.71
C GLY A 373 -28.73 13.02 12.17
N GLU A 374 -27.42 12.84 12.01
CA GLU A 374 -26.73 11.65 12.56
C GLU A 374 -26.33 11.86 14.03
N LYS A 375 -26.51 10.80 14.84
CA LYS A 375 -25.96 10.76 16.20
C LYS A 375 -24.44 10.65 16.08
N LYS A 376 -23.72 11.65 16.61
CA LYS A 376 -22.27 11.73 16.51
C LYS A 376 -21.58 11.21 17.75
N HIS A 377 -20.51 10.47 17.58
CA HIS A 377 -19.55 10.08 18.61
C HIS A 377 -18.37 11.06 18.59
N THR A 378 -18.60 12.27 19.09
CA THR A 378 -17.61 13.37 19.01
C THR A 378 -16.54 13.26 20.09
N ALA A 379 -15.35 13.78 19.78
CA ALA A 379 -14.24 13.95 20.72
C ALA A 379 -13.50 15.26 20.42
N ASP A 380 -12.69 15.73 21.38
CA ASP A 380 -11.94 16.97 21.23
C ASP A 380 -10.72 16.83 20.32
N THR A 381 -10.15 15.61 20.25
CA THR A 381 -8.92 15.31 19.53
C THR A 381 -9.09 14.04 18.69
N PHE A 382 -8.36 13.98 17.57
CA PHE A 382 -8.23 12.77 16.74
C PHE A 382 -6.98 12.00 17.17
N ASP A 383 -7.15 11.02 18.03
CA ASP A 383 -6.10 10.13 18.50
C ASP A 383 -6.65 8.77 18.94
N GLU A 384 -5.78 7.81 19.22
CA GLU A 384 -6.11 6.44 19.60
C GLU A 384 -6.91 6.39 20.92
N VAL A 385 -6.56 7.24 21.90
CA VAL A 385 -7.20 7.27 23.21
C VAL A 385 -8.59 7.89 23.12
N SER A 386 -8.74 8.96 22.37
CA SER A 386 -10.03 9.62 22.11
C SER A 386 -10.97 8.71 21.33
N ALA A 387 -10.43 8.00 20.32
CA ALA A 387 -11.18 7.02 19.55
C ALA A 387 -11.67 5.85 20.41
N LEU A 388 -10.80 5.32 21.28
CA LEU A 388 -11.18 4.27 22.23
C LEU A 388 -12.30 4.72 23.18
N LYS A 389 -12.20 5.94 23.72
CA LYS A 389 -13.21 6.51 24.64
C LYS A 389 -14.55 6.78 23.99
N SER A 390 -14.60 6.94 22.66
CA SER A 390 -15.86 7.16 21.93
C SER A 390 -16.83 5.97 22.05
N GLY A 391 -16.32 4.77 22.30
CA GLY A 391 -17.08 3.53 22.37
C GLY A 391 -17.57 3.01 21.02
N LEU A 392 -17.27 3.68 19.92
CA LEU A 392 -17.59 3.21 18.57
C LEU A 392 -16.45 2.31 18.06
N PHE A 393 -16.77 1.04 17.78
CA PHE A 393 -15.80 0.08 17.26
C PHE A 393 -16.36 -0.68 16.05
N ILE A 394 -15.55 -0.77 14.99
CA ILE A 394 -15.85 -1.53 13.77
C ILE A 394 -14.87 -2.69 13.70
N GLU A 395 -15.36 -3.88 14.03
CA GLU A 395 -14.53 -5.11 14.03
C GLU A 395 -14.11 -5.53 12.62
N LYS A 396 -15.01 -5.42 11.64
CA LYS A 396 -14.74 -5.77 10.24
C LYS A 396 -14.50 -4.51 9.44
N GLY A 397 -13.24 -4.13 9.28
CA GLY A 397 -12.85 -2.90 8.60
C GLY A 397 -13.46 -2.73 7.21
N TYR A 398 -13.66 -3.82 6.49
CA TYR A 398 -14.30 -3.81 5.17
C TYR A 398 -15.79 -3.44 5.17
N GLU A 399 -16.44 -3.36 6.34
CA GLU A 399 -17.81 -2.84 6.48
C GLU A 399 -17.85 -1.31 6.66
N LEU A 400 -16.69 -0.67 6.95
CA LEU A 400 -16.63 0.77 7.22
C LEU A 400 -17.06 1.59 6.01
N ILE A 401 -16.63 1.21 4.80
CA ILE A 401 -16.97 1.92 3.56
C ILE A 401 -18.48 1.91 3.28
N GLU A 402 -19.19 0.84 3.62
CA GLU A 402 -20.64 0.77 3.46
C GLU A 402 -21.33 1.80 4.35
N ARG A 403 -20.91 1.91 5.62
CA ARG A 403 -21.43 2.94 6.54
C ARG A 403 -21.14 4.35 6.06
N PHE A 404 -20.00 4.54 5.42
CA PHE A 404 -19.60 5.83 4.86
C PHE A 404 -20.40 6.21 3.61
N LEU A 405 -20.66 5.27 2.69
CA LEU A 405 -21.30 5.52 1.41
C LEU A 405 -22.83 5.42 1.45
N ILE A 406 -23.38 4.56 2.29
CA ILE A 406 -24.84 4.36 2.36
C ILE A 406 -25.48 5.58 3.04
N ARG A 407 -26.52 6.14 2.41
CA ARG A 407 -27.43 7.08 3.07
C ARG A 407 -28.19 6.32 4.17
N ASN A 408 -28.27 6.91 5.37
CA ASN A 408 -29.09 6.32 6.43
C ASN A 408 -30.50 5.98 5.90
N PRO A 409 -31.01 4.75 6.09
CA PRO A 409 -32.34 4.33 5.62
C PRO A 409 -33.50 5.05 6.31
N GLY A 410 -33.24 6.13 7.08
CA GLY A 410 -34.24 6.88 7.86
C GLY A 410 -34.68 8.22 7.29
N SER A 411 -34.26 8.62 6.08
CA SER A 411 -34.67 9.88 5.45
C SER A 411 -35.56 9.65 4.21
N HIS A 412 -36.55 8.79 4.34
CA HIS A 412 -37.72 8.80 3.47
C HIS A 412 -38.89 9.37 4.28
N GLU A 413 -39.09 10.66 4.19
CA GLU A 413 -40.38 11.34 4.12
C GLU A 413 -40.30 12.47 3.13
#